data_a2f1a671fcbe15e295d3058cfa493bc8
#
_entry.id   a2f1a671fcbe15e295d3058cfa493bc8
#
_cell.length_a   1.000
_cell.length_b   1.000
_cell.length_c   1.000
_cell.angle_alpha   90.00
_cell.angle_beta   90.00
_cell.angle_gamma   90.00
#
_symmetry.space_group_name_H-M   'P 1'
#
loop_
_entity.id
_entity.type
_entity.pdbx_description
1 polymer ?
#
loop_
_entity_poly.entity_id
_entity_poly.type
_entity_poly.pdbx_seq_one_letter_code
_entity_poly.pdbx_strand_id
1 'polypeptide(L)'
;MAKGKLLLFLFIGWLVTGCTTSGPAEMNIIPLPEQQVAGNSHFTFSKNTVIQVENREQEPIAGLLADLFTSSAGFTPVVNTGSSAASASVIFSTDTTLVKECYKLDITPSRISIQAAGKEGFFYAVQSIRQLLPPAIENKEPVSNIQWNVPALNVQDSPRFPYRGLLLDVSRCFIPKENVIKIIDYMAMLKLNRLNLHLVDGNGWRLEIKKYPRLTEVGAWRVAREGDFSQRKNAKPGEPTPVGGFYTQEDMKEIIAYANARQVEIIPEIEMPAHTNSSLAAYPELACPIVKDFISVIPGMGAHASEIVYCAGNDKVFSFLEDVIDEVADLFPSSYINLGGDEASKKNWKKCPLCQARMKAEGYTDIEDLQGYFMNRMSDYVKSKGKQVIGWDELINSKIPDGATILGWQGMGTAGYKAGQLGHKFIMTPARVLYLIRYQGPQWFEPRTYFGNN
;
A
#
# COMPACT_ATOMS: atom_id res chain seq x y z
N MET A 1 87.39 28.71 9.06
CA MET A 1 87.43 27.25 9.02
C MET A 1 86.31 26.73 9.90
N ALA A 2 85.15 26.36 9.35
CA ALA A 2 84.03 25.81 10.07
C ALA A 2 83.68 24.48 9.39
N LYS A 3 83.82 23.37 10.09
CA LYS A 3 83.52 22.03 9.62
C LYS A 3 82.04 21.75 9.79
N GLY A 4 81.24 21.65 8.67
CA GLY A 4 79.90 21.19 8.65
C GLY A 4 79.80 19.69 8.89
N LYS A 5 78.99 19.29 9.85
CA LYS A 5 78.65 17.87 10.06
C LYS A 5 77.32 17.60 9.33
N LEU A 6 77.43 16.65 8.38
CA LEU A 6 76.29 16.15 7.63
C LEU A 6 75.59 15.08 8.49
N LEU A 7 74.35 15.35 8.94
CA LEU A 7 73.48 14.34 9.62
C LEU A 7 72.66 13.60 8.58
N LEU A 8 72.91 12.34 8.42
CA LEU A 8 72.16 11.42 7.57
C LEU A 8 70.98 10.87 8.36
N PHE A 9 69.75 11.33 8.01
CA PHE A 9 68.50 10.78 8.56
C PHE A 9 68.11 9.53 7.77
N LEU A 10 68.24 8.37 8.38
CA LEU A 10 67.68 7.12 7.90
C LEU A 10 66.15 7.10 8.19
N PHE A 11 65.32 7.24 7.12
CA PHE A 11 63.89 7.00 7.20
C PHE A 11 63.66 5.47 7.14
N ILE A 12 63.37 4.88 8.29
CA ILE A 12 62.85 3.49 8.36
C ILE A 12 61.34 3.59 8.10
N GLY A 13 60.94 3.28 6.83
CA GLY A 13 59.55 3.13 6.47
C GLY A 13 58.95 1.89 7.14
N TRP A 14 58.08 2.09 8.12
CA TRP A 14 57.22 1.03 8.63
C TRP A 14 56.16 0.74 7.57
N LEU A 15 56.27 -0.37 6.88
CA LEU A 15 55.19 -0.99 6.11
C LEU A 15 54.17 -1.53 7.13
N VAL A 16 53.18 -0.71 7.47
CA VAL A 16 51.98 -1.18 8.17
C VAL A 16 51.14 -1.93 7.12
N THR A 17 51.33 -3.24 7.03
CA THR A 17 50.37 -4.12 6.41
C THR A 17 49.15 -4.14 7.32
N GLY A 18 48.22 -3.23 7.06
CA GLY A 18 46.91 -3.24 7.68
C GLY A 18 46.21 -4.53 7.22
N CYS A 19 46.20 -5.56 8.04
CA CYS A 19 45.14 -6.57 7.98
C CYS A 19 43.83 -5.84 8.29
N THR A 20 43.09 -5.46 7.26
CA THR A 20 41.67 -5.17 7.42
C THR A 20 41.00 -6.49 7.76
N THR A 21 40.84 -6.76 9.04
CA THR A 21 39.86 -7.72 9.50
C THR A 21 38.52 -7.12 9.09
N SER A 22 37.96 -7.59 7.97
CA SER A 22 36.56 -7.29 7.64
C SER A 22 35.74 -7.77 8.84
N GLY A 23 35.15 -6.83 9.57
CA GLY A 23 34.13 -7.15 10.57
C GLY A 23 33.01 -7.99 9.93
N PRO A 24 32.19 -8.64 10.73
CA PRO A 24 31.03 -9.36 10.18
C PRO A 24 30.28 -8.44 9.23
N ALA A 25 29.90 -8.95 8.05
CA ALA A 25 29.20 -8.19 7.03
C ALA A 25 27.96 -7.58 7.66
N GLU A 26 27.73 -6.27 7.44
CA GLU A 26 26.50 -5.63 7.87
C GLU A 26 25.32 -6.29 7.16
N MET A 27 24.40 -6.85 7.95
CA MET A 27 23.21 -7.52 7.46
C MET A 27 22.02 -6.54 7.55
N ASN A 28 21.81 -5.81 6.47
CA ASN A 28 20.79 -4.74 6.40
C ASN A 28 19.48 -5.24 5.77
N ILE A 29 18.84 -6.25 6.38
CA ILE A 29 17.52 -6.74 5.93
C ILE A 29 16.41 -5.95 6.64
N ILE A 30 15.50 -5.37 5.88
CA ILE A 30 14.36 -4.61 6.37
C ILE A 30 13.05 -5.26 5.88
N PRO A 31 12.10 -5.57 6.77
CA PRO A 31 12.19 -5.55 8.24
C PRO A 31 13.27 -6.50 8.79
N LEU A 32 13.73 -6.23 10.00
CA LEU A 32 14.71 -7.09 10.68
C LEU A 32 14.14 -8.51 10.82
N PRO A 33 14.81 -9.54 10.33
CA PRO A 33 14.38 -10.93 10.47
C PRO A 33 14.25 -11.38 11.92
N GLU A 34 13.38 -12.35 12.17
CA GLU A 34 13.21 -12.94 13.49
C GLU A 34 14.52 -13.54 14.01
N GLN A 35 15.26 -14.21 13.13
CA GLN A 35 16.59 -14.77 13.44
C GLN A 35 17.53 -14.56 12.25
N GLN A 36 18.74 -14.09 12.54
CA GLN A 36 19.80 -13.99 11.54
C GLN A 36 21.18 -14.22 12.18
N VAL A 37 22.03 -14.97 11.49
CA VAL A 37 23.40 -15.27 11.90
C VAL A 37 24.34 -15.02 10.72
N ALA A 38 25.29 -14.09 10.88
CA ALA A 38 26.28 -13.77 9.85
C ALA A 38 27.36 -14.85 9.74
N GLY A 39 27.75 -15.16 8.49
CA GLY A 39 28.97 -15.89 8.17
C GLY A 39 30.14 -14.95 7.81
N ASN A 40 31.31 -15.50 7.57
CA ASN A 40 32.53 -14.74 7.26
C ASN A 40 32.93 -14.82 5.77
N SER A 41 32.04 -15.19 4.90
CA SER A 41 32.27 -15.39 3.47
C SER A 41 31.11 -14.78 2.66
N HIS A 42 31.09 -15.02 1.34
CA HIS A 42 30.02 -14.54 0.46
C HIS A 42 29.74 -15.54 -0.66
N PHE A 43 28.56 -15.51 -1.20
CA PHE A 43 28.18 -16.12 -2.48
C PHE A 43 28.26 -15.06 -3.58
N THR A 44 28.75 -15.45 -4.76
CA THR A 44 28.85 -14.55 -5.92
C THR A 44 27.93 -15.02 -7.05
N PHE A 45 26.96 -14.18 -7.42
CA PHE A 45 26.17 -14.40 -8.62
C PHE A 45 26.97 -14.13 -9.88
N SER A 46 26.77 -14.96 -10.91
CA SER A 46 27.45 -14.86 -12.20
C SER A 46 26.52 -15.38 -13.32
N LYS A 47 26.96 -15.24 -14.58
CA LYS A 47 26.27 -15.84 -15.74
C LYS A 47 26.12 -17.37 -15.67
N ASN A 48 26.92 -18.01 -14.84
CA ASN A 48 26.89 -19.48 -14.64
C ASN A 48 26.01 -19.88 -13.45
N THR A 49 25.40 -18.93 -12.74
CA THR A 49 24.48 -19.22 -11.65
C THR A 49 23.22 -19.90 -12.20
N VAL A 50 22.87 -21.04 -11.62
CA VAL A 50 21.67 -21.80 -11.95
C VAL A 50 20.72 -21.78 -10.75
N ILE A 51 19.49 -21.37 -10.98
CA ILE A 51 18.40 -21.38 -9.99
C ILE A 51 17.56 -22.62 -10.26
N GLN A 52 17.47 -23.51 -9.27
CA GLN A 52 16.69 -24.73 -9.33
C GLN A 52 15.42 -24.59 -8.52
N VAL A 53 14.28 -24.86 -9.11
CA VAL A 53 12.98 -24.92 -8.45
C VAL A 53 12.39 -26.34 -8.51
N GLU A 54 11.61 -26.74 -7.52
CA GLU A 54 11.02 -28.07 -7.45
C GLU A 54 9.84 -28.24 -8.42
N ASN A 55 9.08 -27.16 -8.61
CA ASN A 55 7.84 -27.18 -9.39
C ASN A 55 7.60 -25.85 -10.12
N ARG A 56 6.64 -25.87 -11.05
CA ARG A 56 6.28 -24.69 -11.87
C ARG A 56 5.69 -23.52 -11.09
N GLU A 57 5.12 -23.75 -9.91
CA GLU A 57 4.55 -22.67 -9.11
C GLU A 57 5.64 -21.73 -8.54
N GLN A 58 6.86 -22.24 -8.40
CA GLN A 58 8.01 -21.48 -7.92
C GLN A 58 8.71 -20.70 -9.05
N GLU A 59 8.52 -21.09 -10.33
CA GLU A 59 9.18 -20.47 -11.49
C GLU A 59 9.01 -18.94 -11.56
N PRO A 60 7.79 -18.37 -11.37
CA PRO A 60 7.62 -16.91 -11.45
C PRO A 60 8.46 -16.17 -10.41
N ILE A 61 8.60 -16.71 -9.19
CA ILE A 61 9.38 -16.08 -8.11
C ILE A 61 10.87 -16.22 -8.36
N ALA A 62 11.32 -17.40 -8.82
CA ALA A 62 12.69 -17.61 -9.24
C ALA A 62 13.06 -16.71 -10.43
N GLY A 63 12.12 -16.50 -11.36
CA GLY A 63 12.25 -15.54 -12.46
C GLY A 63 12.48 -14.11 -11.95
N LEU A 64 11.73 -13.66 -10.94
CA LEU A 64 11.95 -12.34 -10.33
C LEU A 64 13.36 -12.18 -9.75
N LEU A 65 13.93 -13.24 -9.16
CA LEU A 65 15.33 -13.23 -8.71
C LEU A 65 16.30 -13.14 -9.89
N ALA A 66 16.07 -13.92 -10.94
CA ALA A 66 16.93 -13.91 -12.14
C ALA A 66 16.88 -12.54 -12.85
N ASP A 67 15.70 -11.94 -12.96
CA ASP A 67 15.48 -10.67 -13.65
C ASP A 67 16.19 -9.48 -12.99
N LEU A 68 16.48 -9.54 -11.68
CA LEU A 68 17.27 -8.51 -11.00
C LEU A 68 18.62 -8.25 -11.70
N PHE A 69 19.23 -9.29 -12.26
CA PHE A 69 20.56 -9.21 -12.88
C PHE A 69 20.53 -8.79 -14.35
N THR A 70 19.38 -8.87 -15.00
CA THR A 70 19.25 -8.64 -16.46
C THR A 70 19.72 -7.25 -16.86
N SER A 71 19.22 -6.23 -16.19
CA SER A 71 19.57 -4.83 -16.54
C SER A 71 20.92 -4.41 -16.00
N SER A 72 21.15 -4.60 -14.71
CA SER A 72 22.30 -4.04 -14.00
C SER A 72 23.58 -4.85 -14.18
N ALA A 73 23.47 -6.17 -14.30
CA ALA A 73 24.63 -7.07 -14.42
C ALA A 73 24.93 -7.52 -15.86
N GLY A 74 23.96 -7.34 -16.78
CA GLY A 74 24.09 -7.76 -18.16
C GLY A 74 24.06 -9.28 -18.38
N PHE A 75 23.56 -10.04 -17.41
CA PHE A 75 23.28 -11.48 -17.54
C PHE A 75 22.03 -11.85 -16.77
N THR A 76 21.40 -12.96 -17.13
CA THR A 76 20.22 -13.50 -16.47
C THR A 76 20.55 -14.94 -16.00
N PRO A 77 20.51 -15.23 -14.69
CA PRO A 77 20.64 -16.61 -14.20
C PRO A 77 19.60 -17.54 -14.80
N VAL A 78 20.00 -18.77 -15.12
CA VAL A 78 19.10 -19.76 -15.72
C VAL A 78 18.21 -20.36 -14.63
N VAL A 79 16.88 -20.40 -14.88
CA VAL A 79 15.92 -21.07 -14.01
C VAL A 79 15.58 -22.44 -14.58
N ASN A 80 15.77 -23.50 -13.81
CA ASN A 80 15.46 -24.89 -14.16
C ASN A 80 14.41 -25.45 -13.19
N THR A 81 13.53 -26.31 -13.72
CA THR A 81 12.49 -26.98 -12.93
C THR A 81 12.73 -28.50 -12.90
N GLY A 82 12.55 -29.12 -11.74
CA GLY A 82 12.66 -30.56 -11.56
C GLY A 82 13.73 -30.98 -10.54
N SER A 83 14.10 -32.25 -10.51
CA SER A 83 14.92 -32.86 -9.43
C SER A 83 16.43 -32.78 -9.60
N SER A 84 16.96 -32.24 -10.68
CA SER A 84 18.41 -32.24 -10.95
C SER A 84 19.11 -31.05 -10.29
N ALA A 85 19.48 -31.18 -9.02
CA ALA A 85 20.15 -30.14 -8.26
C ALA A 85 21.69 -30.21 -8.29
N ALA A 86 22.29 -31.14 -9.02
CA ALA A 86 23.74 -31.45 -8.91
C ALA A 86 24.65 -30.29 -9.31
N SER A 87 24.19 -29.35 -10.17
CA SER A 87 24.92 -28.16 -10.60
C SER A 87 24.27 -26.83 -10.16
N ALA A 88 23.18 -26.90 -9.37
CA ALA A 88 22.45 -25.71 -9.00
C ALA A 88 23.16 -24.92 -7.90
N SER A 89 23.26 -23.60 -8.09
CA SER A 89 23.84 -22.67 -7.13
C SER A 89 22.78 -22.05 -6.19
N VAL A 90 21.54 -21.92 -6.65
CA VAL A 90 20.39 -21.45 -5.86
C VAL A 90 19.29 -22.50 -5.91
N ILE A 91 18.80 -22.91 -4.76
CA ILE A 91 17.80 -24.00 -4.65
C ILE A 91 16.59 -23.51 -3.88
N PHE A 92 15.41 -23.66 -4.50
CA PHE A 92 14.11 -23.50 -3.85
C PHE A 92 13.59 -24.88 -3.44
N SER A 93 13.21 -25.04 -2.19
CA SER A 93 12.64 -26.29 -1.67
C SER A 93 11.46 -26.01 -0.76
N THR A 94 10.43 -26.85 -0.87
CA THR A 94 9.21 -26.72 -0.09
C THR A 94 9.41 -27.34 1.30
N ASP A 95 9.15 -26.54 2.35
CA ASP A 95 9.11 -27.02 3.75
C ASP A 95 7.71 -26.77 4.30
N THR A 96 6.85 -27.80 4.25
CA THR A 96 5.45 -27.74 4.70
C THR A 96 5.29 -27.61 6.22
N THR A 97 6.36 -27.68 6.97
CA THR A 97 6.34 -27.46 8.43
C THR A 97 6.35 -25.97 8.78
N LEU A 98 6.72 -25.12 7.83
CA LEU A 98 6.70 -23.66 7.99
C LEU A 98 5.27 -23.11 7.83
N VAL A 99 4.98 -21.99 8.48
CA VAL A 99 3.75 -21.26 8.21
C VAL A 99 3.86 -20.48 6.89
N LYS A 100 2.71 -20.13 6.30
CA LYS A 100 2.55 -19.70 4.92
C LYS A 100 3.54 -18.59 4.45
N GLU A 101 3.82 -17.60 5.28
CA GLU A 101 4.68 -16.45 4.92
C GLU A 101 6.11 -16.60 5.45
N CYS A 102 6.43 -17.70 6.15
CA CYS A 102 7.77 -17.95 6.67
C CYS A 102 8.73 -18.42 5.59
N TYR A 103 10.01 -18.10 5.78
CA TYR A 103 11.09 -18.65 4.99
C TYR A 103 12.33 -18.91 5.83
N LYS A 104 13.16 -19.86 5.36
CA LYS A 104 14.55 -20.06 5.77
C LYS A 104 15.44 -19.75 4.58
N LEU A 105 16.52 -19.02 4.82
CA LEU A 105 17.51 -18.65 3.81
C LEU A 105 18.89 -18.97 4.37
N ASP A 106 19.58 -19.89 3.70
CA ASP A 106 20.95 -20.26 4.02
C ASP A 106 21.86 -19.94 2.85
N ILE A 107 22.85 -19.06 3.08
CA ILE A 107 23.81 -18.60 2.08
C ILE A 107 25.21 -19.04 2.49
N THR A 108 25.82 -19.88 1.65
CA THR A 108 27.18 -20.35 1.75
C THR A 108 27.99 -19.88 0.53
N PRO A 109 29.30 -19.98 0.48
CA PRO A 109 30.12 -19.62 -0.71
C PRO A 109 29.73 -20.37 -2.00
N SER A 110 29.20 -21.58 -1.87
CA SER A 110 28.87 -22.44 -3.01
C SER A 110 27.41 -22.52 -3.35
N ARG A 111 26.50 -22.11 -2.42
CA ARG A 111 25.07 -22.38 -2.56
C ARG A 111 24.22 -21.40 -1.75
N ILE A 112 23.07 -21.07 -2.31
CA ILE A 112 21.95 -20.43 -1.63
C ILE A 112 20.81 -21.45 -1.55
N SER A 113 20.31 -21.75 -0.34
CA SER A 113 19.15 -22.59 -0.10
C SER A 113 17.99 -21.74 0.42
N ILE A 114 16.84 -21.81 -0.24
CA ILE A 114 15.62 -21.11 0.13
C ILE A 114 14.55 -22.16 0.44
N GLN A 115 14.02 -22.13 1.66
CA GLN A 115 12.94 -23.03 2.08
C GLN A 115 11.74 -22.23 2.52
N ALA A 116 10.53 -22.58 2.04
CA ALA A 116 9.28 -21.97 2.40
C ALA A 116 8.12 -22.93 2.20
N ALA A 117 6.98 -22.68 2.87
CA ALA A 117 5.77 -23.45 2.68
C ALA A 117 4.97 -23.05 1.44
N GLY A 118 5.09 -21.81 0.98
CA GLY A 118 4.32 -21.26 -0.14
C GLY A 118 5.02 -20.11 -0.85
N LYS A 119 4.36 -19.62 -1.88
CA LYS A 119 4.89 -18.57 -2.76
C LYS A 119 5.28 -17.28 -2.02
N GLU A 120 4.53 -16.92 -0.97
CA GLU A 120 4.80 -15.71 -0.19
C GLU A 120 6.16 -15.80 0.52
N GLY A 121 6.46 -16.93 1.18
CA GLY A 121 7.74 -17.14 1.85
C GLY A 121 8.92 -17.14 0.88
N PHE A 122 8.80 -17.81 -0.27
CA PHE A 122 9.80 -17.76 -1.34
C PHE A 122 10.04 -16.33 -1.83
N PHE A 123 8.96 -15.56 -2.03
CA PHE A 123 9.05 -14.19 -2.46
C PHE A 123 9.80 -13.31 -1.44
N TYR A 124 9.50 -13.45 -0.14
CA TYR A 124 10.18 -12.68 0.90
C TYR A 124 11.65 -13.04 1.06
N ALA A 125 12.01 -14.31 0.86
CA ALA A 125 13.41 -14.72 0.78
C ALA A 125 14.15 -14.05 -0.39
N VAL A 126 13.51 -13.97 -1.57
CA VAL A 126 14.06 -13.26 -2.74
C VAL A 126 14.25 -11.78 -2.44
N GLN A 127 13.29 -11.12 -1.76
CA GLN A 127 13.47 -9.72 -1.37
C GLN A 127 14.60 -9.53 -0.36
N SER A 128 14.83 -10.48 0.54
CA SER A 128 16.00 -10.46 1.43
C SER A 128 17.31 -10.57 0.66
N ILE A 129 17.40 -11.44 -0.34
CA ILE A 129 18.56 -11.53 -1.24
C ILE A 129 18.77 -10.21 -1.99
N ARG A 130 17.68 -9.60 -2.52
CA ARG A 130 17.73 -8.30 -3.21
C ARG A 130 18.33 -7.21 -2.33
N GLN A 131 17.95 -7.14 -1.05
CA GLN A 131 18.46 -6.16 -0.09
C GLN A 131 19.92 -6.41 0.32
N LEU A 132 20.40 -7.65 0.21
CA LEU A 132 21.78 -8.03 0.52
C LEU A 132 22.73 -7.81 -0.66
N LEU A 133 22.21 -7.70 -1.88
CA LEU A 133 23.01 -7.40 -3.08
C LEU A 133 23.54 -5.95 -3.03
N PRO A 134 24.65 -5.67 -3.74
CA PRO A 134 25.11 -4.30 -3.92
C PRO A 134 23.98 -3.40 -4.45
N PRO A 135 23.82 -2.14 -3.97
CA PRO A 135 22.76 -1.23 -4.42
C PRO A 135 22.72 -1.00 -5.94
N ALA A 136 23.84 -1.25 -6.63
CA ALA A 136 23.92 -1.20 -8.09
C ALA A 136 22.96 -2.18 -8.78
N ILE A 137 22.40 -3.18 -8.08
CA ILE A 137 21.39 -4.12 -8.63
C ILE A 137 20.11 -3.40 -9.09
N GLU A 138 19.82 -2.24 -8.51
CA GLU A 138 18.65 -1.42 -8.86
C GLU A 138 18.85 -0.56 -10.12
N ASN A 139 20.04 -0.58 -10.73
CA ASN A 139 20.30 0.19 -11.95
C ASN A 139 19.59 -0.44 -13.15
N LYS A 140 19.09 0.43 -14.03
CA LYS A 140 18.40 0.03 -15.27
C LYS A 140 19.36 -0.23 -16.44
N GLU A 141 20.63 0.09 -16.26
CA GLU A 141 21.68 -0.07 -17.25
C GLU A 141 22.83 -0.89 -16.66
N PRO A 142 23.58 -1.63 -17.48
CA PRO A 142 24.70 -2.45 -17.02
C PRO A 142 25.77 -1.63 -16.28
N VAL A 143 26.19 -2.12 -15.11
CA VAL A 143 27.24 -1.50 -14.30
C VAL A 143 28.49 -2.37 -14.35
N SER A 144 29.61 -1.78 -14.77
CA SER A 144 30.90 -2.48 -14.84
C SER A 144 31.61 -2.52 -13.47
N ASN A 145 32.51 -3.50 -13.31
CA ASN A 145 33.38 -3.65 -12.12
C ASN A 145 32.65 -3.87 -10.79
N ILE A 146 31.42 -4.41 -10.82
CA ILE A 146 30.70 -4.83 -9.62
C ILE A 146 30.81 -6.35 -9.46
N GLN A 147 31.17 -6.79 -8.26
CA GLN A 147 30.96 -8.17 -7.84
C GLN A 147 29.58 -8.32 -7.20
N TRP A 148 28.77 -9.18 -7.78
CA TRP A 148 27.38 -9.42 -7.33
C TRP A 148 27.38 -10.38 -6.14
N ASN A 149 27.98 -9.93 -5.04
CA ASN A 149 28.16 -10.69 -3.82
C ASN A 149 26.98 -10.50 -2.88
N VAL A 150 26.56 -11.59 -2.24
CA VAL A 150 25.70 -11.58 -1.06
C VAL A 150 26.46 -12.22 0.11
N PRO A 151 26.44 -11.65 1.31
CA PRO A 151 27.14 -12.21 2.46
C PRO A 151 26.58 -13.60 2.80
N ALA A 152 27.47 -14.50 3.24
CA ALA A 152 27.06 -15.78 3.81
C ALA A 152 26.31 -15.50 5.12
N LEU A 153 25.16 -16.12 5.27
CA LEU A 153 24.32 -15.96 6.45
C LEU A 153 23.28 -17.07 6.54
N ASN A 154 22.72 -17.23 7.72
CA ASN A 154 21.52 -18.02 7.95
C ASN A 154 20.42 -17.08 8.48
N VAL A 155 19.24 -17.12 7.85
CA VAL A 155 18.05 -16.37 8.24
C VAL A 155 16.87 -17.30 8.40
N GLN A 156 16.13 -17.13 9.47
CA GLN A 156 14.77 -17.62 9.60
C GLN A 156 13.87 -16.42 9.93
N ASP A 157 12.81 -16.23 9.13
CA ASP A 157 11.96 -15.08 9.26
C ASP A 157 10.49 -15.46 9.14
N SER A 158 9.67 -14.81 9.97
CA SER A 158 8.23 -14.98 10.02
C SER A 158 7.57 -13.64 10.34
N PRO A 159 6.64 -13.15 9.51
CA PRO A 159 5.97 -11.89 9.80
C PRO A 159 5.18 -11.97 11.12
N ARG A 160 5.40 -10.99 11.99
CA ARG A 160 4.64 -10.87 13.25
C ARG A 160 3.15 -10.60 13.01
N PHE A 161 2.81 -9.86 11.93
CA PHE A 161 1.45 -9.47 11.59
C PHE A 161 1.08 -9.98 10.19
N PRO A 162 -0.11 -10.55 10.00
CA PRO A 162 -0.59 -11.00 8.69
C PRO A 162 -1.00 -9.82 7.79
N TYR A 163 -1.30 -8.66 8.36
CA TYR A 163 -1.60 -7.43 7.62
C TYR A 163 -0.46 -6.43 7.80
N ARG A 164 0.24 -6.11 6.73
CA ARG A 164 1.32 -5.14 6.66
C ARG A 164 1.03 -4.22 5.49
N GLY A 165 0.29 -3.15 5.77
CA GLY A 165 -0.34 -2.33 4.74
C GLY A 165 0.25 -0.94 4.58
N LEU A 166 0.01 -0.39 3.41
CA LEU A 166 0.10 1.02 3.07
C LEU A 166 -1.26 1.46 2.53
N LEU A 167 -1.70 2.68 2.88
CA LEU A 167 -2.80 3.35 2.21
C LEU A 167 -2.21 4.38 1.24
N LEU A 168 -2.68 4.37 0.01
CA LEU A 168 -2.32 5.35 -1.01
C LEU A 168 -3.57 6.14 -1.43
N ASP A 169 -3.56 7.43 -1.13
CA ASP A 169 -4.62 8.36 -1.53
C ASP A 169 -4.36 8.86 -2.95
N VAL A 170 -5.10 8.31 -3.90
CA VAL A 170 -5.10 8.74 -5.30
C VAL A 170 -6.27 9.68 -5.63
N SER A 171 -7.18 9.88 -4.66
CA SER A 171 -8.35 10.74 -4.83
C SER A 171 -7.99 12.21 -4.66
N ARG A 172 -7.35 12.59 -3.54
CA ARG A 172 -6.96 13.99 -3.30
C ARG A 172 -5.97 14.48 -4.35
N CYS A 173 -5.12 13.59 -4.83
CA CYS A 173 -4.22 13.87 -5.95
C CYS A 173 -4.13 12.63 -6.84
N PHE A 174 -4.53 12.76 -8.11
CA PHE A 174 -4.41 11.64 -9.04
C PHE A 174 -2.95 11.24 -9.25
N ILE A 175 -2.65 9.98 -9.07
CA ILE A 175 -1.33 9.38 -9.24
C ILE A 175 -1.37 8.48 -10.48
N PRO A 176 -0.56 8.73 -11.53
CA PRO A 176 -0.51 7.89 -12.70
C PRO A 176 -0.16 6.42 -12.37
N LYS A 177 -0.68 5.48 -13.17
CA LYS A 177 -0.49 4.02 -13.02
C LYS A 177 0.96 3.63 -12.80
N GLU A 178 1.87 4.23 -13.54
CA GLU A 178 3.31 3.93 -13.49
C GLU A 178 3.92 4.26 -12.11
N ASN A 179 3.38 5.26 -11.43
CA ASN A 179 3.83 5.61 -10.08
C ASN A 179 3.21 4.69 -9.02
N VAL A 180 1.97 4.24 -9.21
CA VAL A 180 1.36 3.20 -8.35
C VAL A 180 2.18 1.91 -8.43
N ILE A 181 2.59 1.51 -9.63
CA ILE A 181 3.46 0.35 -9.87
C ILE A 181 4.80 0.48 -9.13
N LYS A 182 5.43 1.67 -9.14
CA LYS A 182 6.67 1.90 -8.37
C LYS A 182 6.46 1.77 -6.86
N ILE A 183 5.33 2.26 -6.35
CA ILE A 183 4.99 2.13 -4.92
C ILE A 183 4.82 0.66 -4.56
N ILE A 184 4.16 -0.14 -5.41
CA ILE A 184 4.03 -1.59 -5.22
C ILE A 184 5.41 -2.27 -5.16
N ASP A 185 6.36 -1.86 -5.99
CA ASP A 185 7.74 -2.39 -5.94
C ASP A 185 8.43 -2.10 -4.60
N TYR A 186 8.31 -0.86 -4.08
CA TYR A 186 8.86 -0.53 -2.77
C TYR A 186 8.17 -1.29 -1.64
N MET A 187 6.85 -1.43 -1.71
CA MET A 187 6.10 -2.25 -0.76
C MET A 187 6.60 -3.70 -0.77
N ALA A 188 6.75 -4.28 -1.94
CA ALA A 188 7.23 -5.64 -2.13
C ALA A 188 8.65 -5.83 -1.57
N MET A 189 9.57 -4.91 -1.86
CA MET A 189 10.93 -4.92 -1.33
C MET A 189 10.96 -4.90 0.21
N LEU A 190 10.04 -4.16 0.82
CA LEU A 190 9.87 -4.06 2.28
C LEU A 190 8.94 -5.13 2.87
N LYS A 191 8.52 -6.12 2.07
CA LYS A 191 7.65 -7.24 2.47
C LYS A 191 6.27 -6.79 3.00
N LEU A 192 5.79 -5.60 2.57
CA LEU A 192 4.42 -5.17 2.78
C LEU A 192 3.49 -5.95 1.82
N ASN A 193 2.29 -6.32 2.29
CA ASN A 193 1.43 -7.24 1.54
C ASN A 193 0.00 -6.74 1.29
N ARG A 194 -0.33 -5.51 1.70
CA ARG A 194 -1.66 -4.91 1.50
C ARG A 194 -1.53 -3.47 1.07
N LEU A 195 -2.09 -3.12 -0.09
CA LEU A 195 -2.24 -1.73 -0.53
C LEU A 195 -3.72 -1.37 -0.48
N ASN A 196 -4.10 -0.56 0.50
CA ASN A 196 -5.42 0.07 0.51
C ASN A 196 -5.39 1.25 -0.45
N LEU A 197 -6.11 1.14 -1.55
CA LEU A 197 -6.13 2.16 -2.59
C LEU A 197 -7.38 3.03 -2.42
N HIS A 198 -7.18 4.24 -1.90
CA HIS A 198 -8.25 5.21 -1.65
C HIS A 198 -8.67 5.86 -2.96
N LEU A 199 -9.65 5.21 -3.63
CA LEU A 199 -10.05 5.50 -5.01
C LEU A 199 -11.03 6.65 -5.13
N VAL A 200 -11.79 6.93 -4.08
CA VAL A 200 -12.86 7.93 -4.14
C VAL A 200 -12.86 8.81 -2.90
N ASP A 201 -13.06 10.10 -3.12
CA ASP A 201 -13.26 11.13 -2.12
C ASP A 201 -13.94 12.35 -2.77
N GLY A 202 -14.23 13.36 -2.00
CA GLY A 202 -14.78 14.62 -2.52
C GLY A 202 -13.91 15.30 -3.58
N ASN A 203 -12.61 14.99 -3.62
CA ASN A 203 -11.63 15.57 -4.53
C ASN A 203 -11.50 14.84 -5.87
N GLY A 204 -12.06 13.65 -5.99
CA GLY A 204 -12.06 12.90 -7.23
C GLY A 204 -12.52 11.47 -7.10
N TRP A 205 -13.19 11.00 -8.13
CA TRP A 205 -13.53 9.60 -8.36
C TRP A 205 -12.53 8.99 -9.34
N ARG A 206 -11.78 7.96 -8.95
CA ARG A 206 -10.60 7.49 -9.69
C ARG A 206 -10.76 6.14 -10.37
N LEU A 207 -11.92 5.51 -10.32
CA LEU A 207 -12.17 4.20 -10.91
C LEU A 207 -13.30 4.27 -11.95
N GLU A 208 -13.05 3.75 -13.14
CA GLU A 208 -14.10 3.58 -14.15
C GLU A 208 -15.17 2.60 -13.64
N ILE A 209 -16.44 3.07 -13.63
CA ILE A 209 -17.64 2.26 -13.40
C ILE A 209 -18.48 2.36 -14.67
N LYS A 210 -18.56 1.27 -15.42
CA LYS A 210 -19.17 1.26 -16.76
C LYS A 210 -20.63 1.63 -16.74
N LYS A 211 -21.35 1.22 -15.68
CA LYS A 211 -22.76 1.55 -15.48
C LYS A 211 -22.98 3.03 -15.20
N TYR A 212 -21.98 3.71 -14.66
CA TYR A 212 -22.07 5.12 -14.23
C TYR A 212 -20.94 5.97 -14.83
N PRO A 213 -20.89 6.20 -16.15
CA PRO A 213 -19.78 6.86 -16.83
C PRO A 213 -19.50 8.28 -16.34
N ARG A 214 -20.52 9.01 -15.88
CA ARG A 214 -20.33 10.36 -15.34
C ARG A 214 -19.43 10.42 -14.09
N LEU A 215 -19.21 9.29 -13.40
CA LEU A 215 -18.28 9.24 -12.30
C LEU A 215 -16.84 9.60 -12.75
N THR A 216 -16.47 9.20 -13.96
CA THR A 216 -15.16 9.52 -14.55
C THR A 216 -15.20 10.70 -15.52
N GLU A 217 -16.33 10.98 -16.17
CA GLU A 217 -16.49 12.14 -17.04
C GLU A 217 -16.57 13.46 -16.25
N VAL A 218 -17.18 13.45 -15.07
CA VAL A 218 -17.39 14.61 -14.20
C VAL A 218 -16.64 14.45 -12.87
N GLY A 219 -16.89 13.34 -12.17
CA GLY A 219 -16.39 13.11 -10.82
C GLY A 219 -14.85 13.01 -10.71
N ALA A 220 -14.16 12.69 -11.79
CA ALA A 220 -12.70 12.60 -11.82
C ALA A 220 -11.98 13.96 -11.98
N TRP A 221 -12.73 15.04 -12.26
CA TRP A 221 -12.14 16.30 -12.72
C TRP A 221 -12.57 17.49 -11.86
N ARG A 222 -11.63 18.36 -11.51
CA ARG A 222 -11.85 19.52 -10.68
C ARG A 222 -11.22 20.80 -11.26
N VAL A 223 -11.64 21.94 -10.76
CA VAL A 223 -11.05 23.24 -11.12
C VAL A 223 -9.59 23.33 -10.68
N ALA A 224 -8.79 24.03 -11.47
CA ALA A 224 -7.44 24.40 -11.05
C ALA A 224 -7.53 25.51 -9.97
N ARG A 225 -6.80 25.33 -8.90
CA ARG A 225 -6.65 26.33 -7.82
C ARG A 225 -5.20 26.31 -7.34
N GLU A 226 -4.65 27.50 -7.18
CA GLU A 226 -3.34 27.72 -6.57
C GLU A 226 -3.47 27.98 -5.07
N GLY A 227 -2.34 28.04 -4.39
CA GLY A 227 -2.24 28.36 -2.98
C GLY A 227 -2.54 27.19 -2.05
N ASP A 228 -2.73 27.52 -0.79
CA ASP A 228 -2.92 26.57 0.29
C ASP A 228 -4.14 25.67 0.03
N PHE A 229 -3.94 24.35 0.12
CA PHE A 229 -4.96 23.36 -0.14
C PHE A 229 -6.20 23.55 0.74
N SER A 230 -6.03 23.97 1.98
CA SER A 230 -7.14 24.23 2.92
C SER A 230 -8.00 25.46 2.56
N GLN A 231 -7.46 26.38 1.76
CA GLN A 231 -8.12 27.66 1.43
C GLN A 231 -8.74 27.67 0.03
N ARG A 232 -8.59 26.62 -0.76
CA ARG A 232 -9.08 26.56 -2.13
C ARG A 232 -10.60 26.60 -2.19
N LYS A 233 -11.14 27.52 -2.99
CA LYS A 233 -12.57 27.70 -3.16
C LYS A 233 -13.15 26.68 -4.15
N ASN A 234 -14.33 26.16 -3.86
CA ASN A 234 -15.09 25.29 -4.75
C ASN A 234 -15.34 25.93 -6.13
N ALA A 235 -15.61 25.09 -7.13
CA ALA A 235 -15.97 25.54 -8.46
C ALA A 235 -17.30 26.30 -8.46
N LYS A 236 -17.41 27.26 -9.39
CA LYS A 236 -18.69 27.84 -9.80
C LYS A 236 -19.27 27.04 -10.96
N PRO A 237 -20.60 27.09 -11.18
CA PRO A 237 -21.20 26.48 -12.37
C PRO A 237 -20.53 26.97 -13.66
N GLY A 238 -20.14 26.04 -14.54
CA GLY A 238 -19.51 26.33 -15.82
C GLY A 238 -18.01 26.63 -15.78
N GLU A 239 -17.35 26.59 -14.63
CA GLU A 239 -15.88 26.70 -14.58
C GLU A 239 -15.20 25.47 -15.20
N PRO A 240 -14.12 25.65 -16.00
CA PRO A 240 -13.34 24.54 -16.52
C PRO A 240 -12.71 23.68 -15.42
N THR A 241 -12.69 22.36 -15.61
CA THR A 241 -12.18 21.40 -14.63
C THR A 241 -11.01 20.57 -15.21
N PRO A 242 -9.83 21.17 -15.43
CA PRO A 242 -8.71 20.52 -16.13
C PRO A 242 -7.85 19.61 -15.24
N VAL A 243 -8.09 19.58 -13.92
CA VAL A 243 -7.23 18.84 -12.97
C VAL A 243 -7.89 17.53 -12.57
N GLY A 244 -7.26 16.42 -12.84
CA GLY A 244 -7.80 15.11 -12.47
C GLY A 244 -7.18 13.96 -13.24
N GLY A 245 -7.91 12.88 -13.33
CA GLY A 245 -7.57 11.64 -13.97
C GLY A 245 -8.29 10.47 -13.29
N PHE A 246 -8.28 9.32 -13.92
CA PHE A 246 -8.85 8.09 -13.38
C PHE A 246 -8.15 6.87 -13.99
N TYR A 247 -8.38 5.72 -13.40
CA TYR A 247 -7.95 4.43 -13.95
C TYR A 247 -9.13 3.78 -14.67
N THR A 248 -8.90 3.33 -15.90
CA THR A 248 -9.82 2.41 -16.57
C THR A 248 -9.83 1.07 -15.83
N GLN A 249 -10.84 0.25 -16.07
CA GLN A 249 -10.83 -1.11 -15.52
C GLN A 249 -9.63 -1.92 -16.04
N GLU A 250 -9.17 -1.67 -17.27
CA GLU A 250 -7.99 -2.33 -17.80
C GLU A 250 -6.70 -1.86 -17.11
N ASP A 251 -6.54 -0.55 -16.83
CA ASP A 251 -5.42 -0.05 -16.02
C ASP A 251 -5.42 -0.70 -14.63
N MET A 252 -6.59 -0.84 -14.03
CA MET A 252 -6.70 -1.46 -12.71
C MET A 252 -6.37 -2.96 -12.74
N LYS A 253 -6.78 -3.69 -13.77
CA LYS A 253 -6.38 -5.09 -13.98
C LYS A 253 -4.87 -5.24 -14.09
N GLU A 254 -4.19 -4.34 -14.81
CA GLU A 254 -2.73 -4.33 -14.91
C GLU A 254 -2.07 -4.08 -13.55
N ILE A 255 -2.55 -3.09 -12.79
CA ILE A 255 -2.07 -2.80 -11.41
C ILE A 255 -2.25 -4.03 -10.52
N ILE A 256 -3.42 -4.65 -10.54
CA ILE A 256 -3.74 -5.84 -9.73
C ILE A 256 -2.85 -7.02 -10.12
N ALA A 257 -2.68 -7.29 -11.40
CA ALA A 257 -1.82 -8.38 -11.86
C ALA A 257 -0.36 -8.17 -11.44
N TYR A 258 0.15 -6.95 -11.57
CA TYR A 258 1.50 -6.59 -11.15
C TYR A 258 1.71 -6.74 -9.64
N ALA A 259 0.74 -6.31 -8.84
CA ALA A 259 0.75 -6.42 -7.39
C ALA A 259 0.71 -7.89 -6.93
N ASN A 260 -0.18 -8.69 -7.54
CA ASN A 260 -0.32 -10.12 -7.22
C ASN A 260 0.97 -10.91 -7.49
N ALA A 261 1.68 -10.60 -8.59
CA ALA A 261 2.98 -11.19 -8.89
C ALA A 261 4.03 -10.88 -7.80
N ARG A 262 3.83 -9.81 -7.02
CA ARG A 262 4.68 -9.33 -5.93
C ARG A 262 4.13 -9.59 -4.53
N GLN A 263 3.12 -10.46 -4.43
CA GLN A 263 2.46 -10.83 -3.18
C GLN A 263 1.84 -9.63 -2.44
N VAL A 264 1.41 -8.60 -3.18
CA VAL A 264 0.67 -7.44 -2.68
C VAL A 264 -0.78 -7.54 -3.13
N GLU A 265 -1.71 -7.55 -2.17
CA GLU A 265 -3.15 -7.50 -2.43
C GLU A 265 -3.63 -6.04 -2.48
N ILE A 266 -4.36 -5.67 -3.53
CA ILE A 266 -4.97 -4.35 -3.66
C ILE A 266 -6.36 -4.38 -3.03
N ILE A 267 -6.58 -3.58 -2.00
CA ILE A 267 -7.87 -3.41 -1.33
C ILE A 267 -8.50 -2.11 -1.85
N PRO A 268 -9.63 -2.16 -2.58
CA PRO A 268 -10.31 -0.95 -3.02
C PRO A 268 -11.02 -0.28 -1.85
N GLU A 269 -10.91 1.06 -1.76
CA GLU A 269 -11.67 1.88 -0.84
C GLU A 269 -12.66 2.75 -1.61
N ILE A 270 -13.94 2.54 -1.29
CA ILE A 270 -15.08 3.24 -1.88
C ILE A 270 -15.84 3.94 -0.75
N GLU A 271 -15.59 5.22 -0.61
CA GLU A 271 -16.10 6.03 0.49
C GLU A 271 -17.61 6.21 0.48
N MET A 272 -18.20 6.02 1.65
CA MET A 272 -19.59 6.25 1.96
C MET A 272 -19.84 6.36 3.48
N PRO A 273 -20.80 7.11 3.97
CA PRO A 273 -21.69 8.01 3.23
C PRO A 273 -21.10 9.41 2.98
N ALA A 274 -19.93 9.72 3.56
CA ALA A 274 -19.23 10.99 3.38
C ALA A 274 -18.15 10.91 2.29
N HIS A 275 -17.36 11.96 2.12
CA HIS A 275 -16.31 12.06 1.10
C HIS A 275 -16.79 11.86 -0.34
N THR A 276 -18.04 12.28 -0.61
CA THR A 276 -18.81 11.89 -1.80
C THR A 276 -19.06 13.01 -2.79
N ASN A 277 -18.46 14.19 -2.61
CA ASN A 277 -18.69 15.32 -3.53
C ASN A 277 -18.36 15.01 -4.99
N SER A 278 -17.38 14.15 -5.26
CA SER A 278 -17.04 13.74 -6.63
C SER A 278 -18.18 12.98 -7.30
N SER A 279 -18.77 12.02 -6.62
CA SER A 279 -19.92 11.26 -7.12
C SER A 279 -21.20 12.10 -7.15
N LEU A 280 -21.40 12.96 -6.14
CA LEU A 280 -22.55 13.85 -6.08
C LEU A 280 -22.48 14.99 -7.11
N ALA A 281 -21.30 15.41 -7.55
CA ALA A 281 -21.14 16.30 -8.69
C ALA A 281 -21.60 15.64 -10.00
N ALA A 282 -21.36 14.32 -10.12
CA ALA A 282 -21.80 13.52 -11.26
C ALA A 282 -23.30 13.17 -11.18
N TYR A 283 -23.83 12.85 -10.00
CA TYR A 283 -25.20 12.38 -9.73
C TYR A 283 -25.79 13.10 -8.52
N PRO A 284 -26.17 14.40 -8.66
CA PRO A 284 -26.62 15.24 -7.54
C PRO A 284 -27.93 14.78 -6.90
N GLU A 285 -28.71 13.97 -7.60
CA GLU A 285 -29.95 13.36 -7.09
C GLU A 285 -29.72 12.34 -5.95
N LEU A 286 -28.46 11.93 -5.72
CA LEU A 286 -28.09 11.06 -4.61
C LEU A 286 -27.87 11.84 -3.30
N ALA A 287 -27.76 13.15 -3.35
CA ALA A 287 -27.73 14.01 -2.17
C ALA A 287 -29.12 14.14 -1.53
N CYS A 288 -29.15 14.62 -0.29
CA CYS A 288 -30.44 14.96 0.35
C CYS A 288 -31.21 16.02 -0.48
N PRO A 289 -32.49 15.86 -0.72
CA PRO A 289 -33.27 16.78 -1.58
C PRO A 289 -33.36 18.23 -1.06
N ILE A 290 -32.94 18.47 0.17
CA ILE A 290 -32.81 19.81 0.75
C ILE A 290 -31.54 20.55 0.30
N VAL A 291 -30.54 19.85 -0.23
CA VAL A 291 -29.34 20.44 -0.81
C VAL A 291 -29.71 21.00 -2.18
N LYS A 292 -29.73 22.33 -2.30
CA LYS A 292 -30.06 23.03 -3.55
C LYS A 292 -28.88 23.69 -4.21
N ASP A 293 -27.78 23.79 -3.49
CA ASP A 293 -26.55 24.40 -3.98
C ASP A 293 -25.89 23.50 -5.05
N PHE A 294 -25.11 24.16 -5.92
CA PHE A 294 -24.30 23.47 -6.91
C PHE A 294 -23.23 22.62 -6.22
N ILE A 295 -23.23 21.33 -6.50
CA ILE A 295 -22.24 20.39 -5.99
C ILE A 295 -21.11 20.25 -7.02
N SER A 296 -19.90 20.52 -6.59
CA SER A 296 -18.69 20.38 -7.42
C SER A 296 -17.69 19.40 -6.81
N VAL A 297 -16.83 18.85 -7.65
CA VAL A 297 -15.63 18.15 -7.18
C VAL A 297 -14.74 19.16 -6.45
N ILE A 298 -14.26 18.80 -5.26
CA ILE A 298 -13.58 19.71 -4.34
C ILE A 298 -12.14 19.93 -4.76
N PRO A 299 -11.65 21.17 -4.93
CA PRO A 299 -10.28 21.44 -5.34
C PRO A 299 -9.23 21.40 -4.21
N GLY A 300 -9.71 21.35 -2.97
CA GLY A 300 -8.90 21.38 -1.77
C GLY A 300 -9.59 20.69 -0.60
N MET A 301 -9.33 21.07 0.65
CA MET A 301 -10.11 20.57 1.79
C MET A 301 -11.57 21.00 1.73
N GLY A 302 -11.83 22.19 1.16
CA GLY A 302 -13.17 22.80 1.10
C GLY A 302 -13.72 23.06 2.50
N ALA A 303 -14.16 24.29 2.77
CA ALA A 303 -14.83 24.60 4.04
C ALA A 303 -16.12 23.85 4.12
N HIS A 304 -16.48 22.77 4.06
CA HIS A 304 -17.78 22.02 4.08
C HIS A 304 -17.75 20.73 3.22
N ALA A 305 -16.56 20.20 2.90
CA ALA A 305 -16.42 19.00 2.08
C ALA A 305 -17.19 17.80 2.61
N SER A 306 -17.26 17.63 3.94
CA SER A 306 -17.98 16.54 4.59
C SER A 306 -19.44 16.85 4.93
N GLU A 307 -19.94 18.07 4.65
CA GLU A 307 -21.33 18.42 4.96
C GLU A 307 -22.34 17.85 3.95
N ILE A 308 -21.92 17.64 2.70
CA ILE A 308 -22.77 17.04 1.66
C ILE A 308 -22.42 15.57 1.57
N VAL A 309 -23.34 14.73 1.98
CA VAL A 309 -23.18 13.28 2.05
C VAL A 309 -24.31 12.59 1.31
N TYR A 310 -24.19 11.31 0.97
CA TYR A 310 -25.29 10.54 0.42
C TYR A 310 -26.54 10.60 1.32
N CYS A 311 -27.71 10.64 0.70
CA CYS A 311 -28.98 10.68 1.41
C CYS A 311 -29.33 9.29 1.96
N ALA A 312 -29.19 9.07 3.26
CA ALA A 312 -29.48 7.78 3.90
C ALA A 312 -30.97 7.36 3.85
N GLY A 313 -31.87 8.29 3.57
CA GLY A 313 -33.31 8.01 3.39
C GLY A 313 -33.71 7.70 1.94
N ASN A 314 -32.79 7.78 0.98
CA ASN A 314 -33.06 7.60 -0.45
C ASN A 314 -32.59 6.22 -0.93
N ASP A 315 -33.50 5.32 -1.24
CA ASP A 315 -33.15 3.96 -1.70
C ASP A 315 -32.36 3.94 -3.03
N LYS A 316 -32.47 4.98 -3.86
CA LYS A 316 -31.65 5.12 -5.07
C LYS A 316 -30.15 5.19 -4.77
N VAL A 317 -29.77 5.73 -3.61
CA VAL A 317 -28.37 5.76 -3.15
C VAL A 317 -27.84 4.34 -2.96
N PHE A 318 -28.63 3.49 -2.32
CA PHE A 318 -28.22 2.11 -2.08
C PHE A 318 -28.15 1.33 -3.39
N SER A 319 -29.14 1.46 -4.27
CA SER A 319 -29.09 0.80 -5.59
C SER A 319 -27.89 1.26 -6.42
N PHE A 320 -27.55 2.56 -6.38
CA PHE A 320 -26.34 3.09 -7.02
C PHE A 320 -25.07 2.47 -6.44
N LEU A 321 -24.95 2.43 -5.11
CA LEU A 321 -23.77 1.87 -4.42
C LEU A 321 -23.68 0.34 -4.59
N GLU A 322 -24.79 -0.36 -4.60
CA GLU A 322 -24.87 -1.79 -4.89
C GLU A 322 -24.31 -2.10 -6.28
N ASP A 323 -24.70 -1.33 -7.29
CA ASP A 323 -24.19 -1.45 -8.66
C ASP A 323 -22.69 -1.14 -8.75
N VAL A 324 -22.21 -0.13 -8.00
CA VAL A 324 -20.76 0.18 -7.92
C VAL A 324 -19.99 -0.97 -7.28
N ILE A 325 -20.51 -1.50 -6.17
CA ILE A 325 -19.90 -2.64 -5.47
C ILE A 325 -19.86 -3.89 -6.35
N ASP A 326 -20.84 -4.11 -7.22
CA ASP A 326 -20.84 -5.23 -8.17
C ASP A 326 -19.61 -5.16 -9.08
N GLU A 327 -19.40 -4.04 -9.75
CA GLU A 327 -18.23 -3.88 -10.63
C GLU A 327 -16.90 -3.92 -9.86
N VAL A 328 -16.85 -3.35 -8.66
CA VAL A 328 -15.66 -3.40 -7.78
C VAL A 328 -15.37 -4.83 -7.32
N ALA A 329 -16.38 -5.59 -6.90
CA ALA A 329 -16.22 -6.96 -6.42
C ALA A 329 -15.73 -7.90 -7.52
N ASP A 330 -16.21 -7.69 -8.76
CA ASP A 330 -15.79 -8.47 -9.93
C ASP A 330 -14.37 -8.12 -10.37
N LEU A 331 -13.98 -6.84 -10.26
CA LEU A 331 -12.68 -6.35 -10.71
C LEU A 331 -11.55 -6.70 -9.73
N PHE A 332 -11.79 -6.62 -8.42
CA PHE A 332 -10.78 -6.81 -7.38
C PHE A 332 -10.85 -8.22 -6.77
N PRO A 333 -9.80 -9.04 -6.93
CA PRO A 333 -9.76 -10.38 -6.32
C PRO A 333 -9.59 -10.35 -4.79
N SER A 334 -9.33 -9.17 -4.20
CA SER A 334 -9.21 -8.99 -2.76
C SER A 334 -10.40 -9.58 -2.01
N SER A 335 -10.12 -10.19 -0.87
CA SER A 335 -11.16 -10.61 0.07
C SER A 335 -11.85 -9.45 0.78
N TYR A 336 -11.31 -8.23 0.64
CA TYR A 336 -11.77 -7.05 1.36
C TYR A 336 -12.22 -5.94 0.41
N ILE A 337 -13.23 -5.19 0.83
CA ILE A 337 -13.59 -3.86 0.31
C ILE A 337 -13.65 -2.92 1.51
N ASN A 338 -12.95 -1.79 1.43
CA ASN A 338 -13.04 -0.73 2.41
C ASN A 338 -14.18 0.22 2.02
N LEU A 339 -15.15 0.42 2.92
CA LEU A 339 -16.32 1.29 2.70
C LEU A 339 -16.15 2.68 3.34
N GLY A 340 -14.98 2.96 3.93
CA GLY A 340 -14.75 4.22 4.63
C GLY A 340 -15.61 4.36 5.89
N GLY A 341 -16.51 5.32 5.89
CA GLY A 341 -17.46 5.55 6.98
C GLY A 341 -17.10 6.69 7.92
N ASP A 342 -16.00 7.39 7.62
CA ASP A 342 -15.47 8.48 8.42
C ASP A 342 -16.11 9.83 8.12
N GLU A 343 -15.98 10.75 9.06
CA GLU A 343 -16.30 12.18 8.99
C GLU A 343 -17.70 12.53 8.44
N ALA A 344 -18.66 11.62 8.50
CA ALA A 344 -19.99 11.85 7.97
C ALA A 344 -20.76 12.89 8.76
N SER A 345 -21.00 14.07 8.16
CA SER A 345 -21.83 15.12 8.76
C SER A 345 -23.31 14.74 8.75
N LYS A 346 -23.96 14.81 9.89
CA LYS A 346 -25.39 14.57 10.06
C LYS A 346 -26.24 15.82 9.84
N LYS A 347 -25.64 16.96 9.47
CA LYS A 347 -26.33 18.27 9.36
C LYS A 347 -27.52 18.22 8.40
N ASN A 348 -27.32 17.63 7.23
CA ASN A 348 -28.39 17.51 6.24
C ASN A 348 -29.37 16.40 6.60
N TRP A 349 -28.93 15.27 7.13
CA TRP A 349 -29.81 14.18 7.56
C TRP A 349 -30.81 14.60 8.62
N LYS A 350 -30.40 15.44 9.59
CA LYS A 350 -31.27 15.99 10.64
C LYS A 350 -32.44 16.80 10.11
N LYS A 351 -32.32 17.38 8.90
CA LYS A 351 -33.34 18.23 8.27
C LYS A 351 -34.00 17.58 7.05
N CYS A 352 -33.44 16.51 6.52
CA CYS A 352 -33.93 15.84 5.32
C CYS A 352 -35.19 15.03 5.59
N PRO A 353 -36.34 15.31 4.91
CA PRO A 353 -37.55 14.54 5.13
C PRO A 353 -37.41 13.04 4.89
N LEU A 354 -36.61 12.64 3.88
CA LEU A 354 -36.37 11.22 3.58
C LEU A 354 -35.57 10.53 4.69
N CYS A 355 -34.54 11.19 5.20
CA CYS A 355 -33.73 10.64 6.30
C CYS A 355 -34.58 10.53 7.59
N GLN A 356 -35.38 11.53 7.90
CA GLN A 356 -36.27 11.51 9.06
C GLN A 356 -37.37 10.44 8.93
N ALA A 357 -37.91 10.25 7.73
CA ALA A 357 -38.86 9.17 7.47
C ALA A 357 -38.22 7.79 7.66
N ARG A 358 -36.96 7.59 7.20
CA ARG A 358 -36.19 6.37 7.41
C ARG A 358 -35.98 6.12 8.91
N MET A 359 -35.50 7.12 9.66
CA MET A 359 -35.31 7.00 11.10
C MET A 359 -36.59 6.55 11.81
N LYS A 360 -37.72 7.17 11.45
CA LYS A 360 -39.02 6.80 12.04
C LYS A 360 -39.41 5.37 11.69
N ALA A 361 -39.19 4.94 10.45
CA ALA A 361 -39.54 3.58 9.98
C ALA A 361 -38.69 2.50 10.68
N GLU A 362 -37.42 2.79 10.93
CA GLU A 362 -36.48 1.88 11.62
C GLU A 362 -36.54 2.00 13.17
N GLY A 363 -37.32 2.96 13.70
CA GLY A 363 -37.45 3.19 15.14
C GLY A 363 -36.22 3.86 15.78
N TYR A 364 -35.39 4.53 15.00
CA TYR A 364 -34.18 5.22 15.50
C TYR A 364 -34.54 6.59 16.10
N THR A 365 -33.88 6.87 17.24
CA THR A 365 -33.99 8.17 17.92
C THR A 365 -32.68 8.96 17.86
N ASP A 366 -31.55 8.28 17.70
CA ASP A 366 -30.25 8.91 17.49
C ASP A 366 -29.90 8.93 16.00
N ILE A 367 -29.40 10.06 15.53
CA ILE A 367 -28.96 10.23 14.14
C ILE A 367 -27.72 9.37 13.80
N GLU A 368 -26.93 8.97 14.79
CA GLU A 368 -25.80 8.05 14.60
C GLU A 368 -26.30 6.66 14.18
N ASP A 369 -27.46 6.21 14.66
CA ASP A 369 -28.06 4.94 14.25
C ASP A 369 -28.37 4.92 12.74
N LEU A 370 -28.67 6.09 12.15
CA LEU A 370 -28.90 6.19 10.71
C LEU A 370 -27.61 5.95 9.91
N GLN A 371 -26.45 6.36 10.42
CA GLN A 371 -25.16 5.98 9.83
C GLN A 371 -24.91 4.47 10.01
N GLY A 372 -25.20 3.94 11.18
CA GLY A 372 -25.15 2.50 11.44
C GLY A 372 -26.01 1.71 10.46
N TYR A 373 -27.26 2.14 10.24
CA TYR A 373 -28.16 1.55 9.24
C TYR A 373 -27.52 1.55 7.84
N PHE A 374 -26.99 2.71 7.42
CA PHE A 374 -26.35 2.87 6.11
C PHE A 374 -25.20 1.88 5.93
N MET A 375 -24.28 1.88 6.89
CA MET A 375 -23.06 1.05 6.81
C MET A 375 -23.38 -0.44 6.94
N ASN A 376 -24.33 -0.83 7.79
CA ASN A 376 -24.76 -2.22 7.91
C ASN A 376 -25.40 -2.74 6.62
N ARG A 377 -26.32 -1.96 5.99
CA ARG A 377 -26.94 -2.34 4.72
C ARG A 377 -25.89 -2.57 3.61
N MET A 378 -24.93 -1.65 3.47
CA MET A 378 -23.88 -1.79 2.47
C MET A 378 -22.88 -2.92 2.83
N SER A 379 -22.60 -3.11 4.10
CA SER A 379 -21.77 -4.22 4.58
C SER A 379 -22.42 -5.58 4.25
N ASP A 380 -23.72 -5.72 4.46
CA ASP A 380 -24.43 -6.96 4.14
C ASP A 380 -24.44 -7.22 2.62
N TYR A 381 -24.52 -6.16 1.81
CA TYR A 381 -24.38 -6.29 0.36
C TYR A 381 -22.98 -6.76 -0.05
N VAL A 382 -21.93 -6.16 0.49
CA VAL A 382 -20.53 -6.60 0.26
C VAL A 382 -20.33 -8.06 0.65
N LYS A 383 -20.88 -8.48 1.80
CA LYS A 383 -20.83 -9.88 2.23
C LYS A 383 -21.56 -10.83 1.27
N SER A 384 -22.67 -10.40 0.67
CA SER A 384 -23.38 -11.18 -0.34
C SER A 384 -22.53 -11.45 -1.59
N LYS A 385 -21.50 -10.64 -1.84
CA LYS A 385 -20.48 -10.85 -2.89
C LYS A 385 -19.29 -11.70 -2.41
N GLY A 386 -19.36 -12.29 -1.22
CA GLY A 386 -18.29 -13.12 -0.64
C GLY A 386 -17.09 -12.31 -0.14
N LYS A 387 -17.24 -11.00 0.05
CA LYS A 387 -16.16 -10.10 0.51
C LYS A 387 -16.36 -9.73 1.99
N GLN A 388 -15.29 -9.28 2.63
CA GLN A 388 -15.28 -8.75 4.00
C GLN A 388 -15.18 -7.23 3.96
N VAL A 389 -15.75 -6.56 4.95
CA VAL A 389 -15.74 -5.10 5.04
C VAL A 389 -14.61 -4.61 5.94
N ILE A 390 -13.94 -3.57 5.48
CA ILE A 390 -13.10 -2.69 6.29
C ILE A 390 -13.82 -1.34 6.38
N GLY A 391 -13.65 -0.63 7.49
CA GLY A 391 -14.12 0.75 7.65
C GLY A 391 -13.38 1.48 8.75
N TRP A 392 -13.51 2.82 8.74
CA TRP A 392 -12.84 3.67 9.70
C TRP A 392 -13.47 3.60 11.09
N ASP A 393 -12.78 4.12 12.08
CA ASP A 393 -13.14 3.93 13.49
C ASP A 393 -14.37 4.69 13.96
N GLU A 394 -14.97 5.57 13.14
CA GLU A 394 -16.29 6.16 13.38
C GLU A 394 -17.41 5.13 13.37
N LEU A 395 -17.22 3.98 12.76
CA LEU A 395 -18.21 2.89 12.79
C LEU A 395 -18.52 2.39 14.20
N ILE A 396 -17.65 2.65 15.19
CA ILE A 396 -17.92 2.27 16.58
C ILE A 396 -18.97 3.18 17.29
N ASN A 397 -19.34 4.30 16.67
CA ASN A 397 -20.33 5.23 17.23
C ASN A 397 -21.78 4.72 17.13
N SER A 398 -21.99 3.65 16.41
CA SER A 398 -23.27 2.96 16.23
C SER A 398 -23.06 1.44 16.23
N LYS A 399 -24.07 0.67 15.82
CA LYS A 399 -23.91 -0.78 15.65
C LYS A 399 -22.87 -1.06 14.55
N ILE A 400 -21.71 -1.60 14.94
CA ILE A 400 -20.65 -2.02 14.01
C ILE A 400 -21.18 -3.16 13.13
N PRO A 401 -20.98 -3.15 11.80
CA PRO A 401 -21.33 -4.27 10.95
C PRO A 401 -20.63 -5.57 11.39
N ASP A 402 -21.36 -6.66 11.46
CA ASP A 402 -20.83 -7.95 11.91
C ASP A 402 -19.63 -8.39 11.04
N GLY A 403 -18.53 -8.78 11.67
CA GLY A 403 -17.32 -9.22 10.98
C GLY A 403 -16.51 -8.12 10.29
N ALA A 404 -16.90 -6.86 10.41
CA ALA A 404 -16.11 -5.74 9.88
C ALA A 404 -14.76 -5.62 10.60
N THR A 405 -13.73 -5.24 9.84
CA THR A 405 -12.40 -4.88 10.36
C THR A 405 -12.33 -3.36 10.49
N ILE A 406 -11.92 -2.86 11.65
CA ILE A 406 -11.91 -1.43 11.96
C ILE A 406 -10.51 -0.85 11.83
N LEU A 407 -10.38 0.21 11.04
CA LEU A 407 -9.16 1.03 10.94
C LEU A 407 -9.19 2.11 12.04
N GLY A 408 -8.29 1.99 13.01
CA GLY A 408 -8.18 2.96 14.10
C GLY A 408 -7.24 4.11 13.72
N TRP A 409 -7.79 5.24 13.26
CA TRP A 409 -7.00 6.35 12.73
C TRP A 409 -6.99 7.60 13.62
N GLN A 410 -8.09 7.88 14.32
CA GLN A 410 -8.23 9.12 15.08
C GLN A 410 -7.20 9.22 16.20
N GLY A 411 -6.41 10.29 16.17
CA GLY A 411 -5.37 10.55 17.16
C GLY A 411 -4.34 9.42 17.23
N MET A 412 -4.39 8.64 18.31
CA MET A 412 -3.54 7.46 18.56
C MET A 412 -4.24 6.13 18.20
N GLY A 413 -5.39 6.17 17.53
CA GLY A 413 -6.14 4.97 17.12
C GLY A 413 -6.91 4.30 18.26
N THR A 414 -7.30 5.03 19.29
CA THR A 414 -7.97 4.48 20.49
C THR A 414 -9.27 3.76 20.16
N ALA A 415 -10.01 4.23 19.16
CA ALA A 415 -11.26 3.63 18.73
C ALA A 415 -11.05 2.24 18.09
N GLY A 416 -9.95 2.03 17.33
CA GLY A 416 -9.56 0.70 16.85
C GLY A 416 -9.31 -0.27 18.00
N TYR A 417 -8.64 0.17 19.07
CA TYR A 417 -8.45 -0.64 20.26
C TYR A 417 -9.79 -1.01 20.93
N LYS A 418 -10.74 -0.06 21.03
CA LYS A 418 -12.10 -0.34 21.52
C LYS A 418 -12.82 -1.38 20.67
N ALA A 419 -12.71 -1.30 19.35
CA ALA A 419 -13.29 -2.29 18.43
C ALA A 419 -12.74 -3.70 18.74
N GLY A 420 -11.42 -3.82 19.00
CA GLY A 420 -10.80 -5.07 19.44
C GLY A 420 -11.36 -5.60 20.75
N GLN A 421 -11.62 -4.72 21.75
CA GLN A 421 -12.25 -5.10 23.01
C GLN A 421 -13.70 -5.60 22.83
N LEU A 422 -14.39 -5.13 21.77
CA LEU A 422 -15.72 -5.60 21.38
C LEU A 422 -15.70 -6.87 20.51
N GLY A 423 -14.51 -7.46 20.27
CA GLY A 423 -14.34 -8.70 19.52
C GLY A 423 -14.20 -8.50 17.99
N HIS A 424 -14.10 -7.27 17.51
CA HIS A 424 -13.85 -6.99 16.09
C HIS A 424 -12.35 -7.06 15.75
N LYS A 425 -12.02 -7.45 14.53
CA LYS A 425 -10.67 -7.27 13.99
C LYS A 425 -10.39 -5.77 13.87
N PHE A 426 -9.15 -5.36 14.09
CA PHE A 426 -8.76 -3.97 13.92
C PHE A 426 -7.35 -3.85 13.35
N ILE A 427 -7.11 -2.73 12.67
CA ILE A 427 -5.82 -2.34 12.10
C ILE A 427 -5.48 -0.97 12.67
N MET A 428 -4.29 -0.83 13.25
CA MET A 428 -3.83 0.43 13.80
C MET A 428 -3.21 1.30 12.72
N THR A 429 -3.82 2.47 12.49
CA THR A 429 -3.38 3.48 11.53
C THR A 429 -3.38 4.88 12.16
N PRO A 430 -2.81 5.06 13.38
CA PRO A 430 -2.93 6.31 14.11
C PRO A 430 -2.36 7.49 13.34
N ALA A 431 -3.21 8.50 13.07
CA ALA A 431 -2.87 9.65 12.24
C ALA A 431 -1.69 10.45 12.78
N ARG A 432 -1.48 10.46 14.09
CA ARG A 432 -0.37 11.21 14.71
C ARG A 432 1.02 10.66 14.38
N VAL A 433 1.14 9.35 14.12
CA VAL A 433 2.45 8.69 14.00
C VAL A 433 2.65 7.94 12.69
N LEU A 434 1.57 7.54 12.00
CA LEU A 434 1.66 6.76 10.78
C LEU A 434 1.19 7.49 9.50
N TYR A 435 0.57 8.67 9.62
CA TYR A 435 0.22 9.45 8.43
C TYR A 435 1.44 10.22 7.94
N LEU A 436 1.89 9.90 6.72
CA LEU A 436 3.06 10.52 6.06
C LEU A 436 2.76 11.93 5.50
N ILE A 437 1.63 12.51 5.85
CA ILE A 437 1.20 13.87 5.49
C ILE A 437 1.68 14.93 6.47
N ARG A 438 2.45 14.53 7.48
CA ARG A 438 3.05 15.40 8.49
C ARG A 438 4.55 15.45 8.30
N TYR A 439 5.21 16.42 8.92
CA TYR A 439 6.66 16.44 8.99
C TYR A 439 7.18 15.17 9.67
N GLN A 440 8.11 14.48 9.03
CA GLN A 440 8.76 13.29 9.56
C GLN A 440 10.09 13.62 10.26
N GLY A 441 10.60 14.81 10.02
CA GLY A 441 11.83 15.37 10.60
C GLY A 441 11.68 16.85 11.00
N PRO A 442 12.80 17.53 11.28
CA PRO A 442 12.77 18.95 11.59
C PRO A 442 12.19 19.79 10.46
N GLN A 443 11.23 20.63 10.77
CA GLN A 443 10.43 21.42 9.84
C GLN A 443 11.20 22.24 8.82
N TRP A 444 12.40 22.71 9.17
CA TRP A 444 13.25 23.51 8.29
C TRP A 444 14.00 22.70 7.22
N PHE A 445 13.97 21.35 7.30
CA PHE A 445 14.58 20.49 6.29
C PHE A 445 13.56 19.86 5.34
N GLU A 446 12.29 19.85 5.71
CA GLU A 446 11.25 19.17 4.93
C GLU A 446 10.43 20.17 4.11
N PRO A 447 9.95 19.74 2.92
CA PRO A 447 8.96 20.51 2.17
C PRO A 447 7.70 20.72 3.01
N ARG A 448 7.00 21.82 2.73
CA ARG A 448 5.75 22.14 3.42
C ARG A 448 4.74 20.99 3.27
N THR A 449 4.29 20.44 4.37
CA THR A 449 3.31 19.34 4.41
C THR A 449 1.89 19.88 4.60
N TYR A 450 0.90 19.00 4.35
CA TYR A 450 -0.51 19.33 4.40
C TYR A 450 -0.99 19.81 5.79
N PHE A 451 -0.53 19.16 6.87
CA PHE A 451 -0.95 19.48 8.23
C PHE A 451 0.05 20.36 9.01
N GLY A 452 1.07 20.91 8.38
CA GLY A 452 2.00 21.80 9.06
C GLY A 452 2.53 21.26 10.40
N ASN A 453 2.76 22.18 11.32
CA ASN A 453 3.28 21.86 12.65
C ASN A 453 2.32 21.05 13.52
N ASN A 454 2.87 20.09 14.22
CA ASN A 454 2.24 19.54 15.42
C ASN A 454 2.52 20.40 16.63
#